data_6bffd3bca9b55038317d4bd0bc4f4bca
#
_entry.id   6bffd3bca9b55038317d4bd0bc4f4bca
#
_cell.length_a   1.000
_cell.length_b   1.000
_cell.length_c   1.000
_cell.angle_alpha   90.00
_cell.angle_beta   90.00
_cell.angle_gamma   90.00
#
_symmetry.space_group_name_H-M   'P 1'
#
loop_
_entity.id
_entity.type
_entity.pdbx_description
1 polymer ?
#
loop_
_entity_poly.entity_id
_entity_poly.type
_entity_poly.pdbx_seq_one_letter_code
_entity_poly.pdbx_strand_id
1 'polypeptide(L)'
;MQGIEAARLAMATGKPVRVVWGREEEFFFDTFDPAAVFKIRAGLDAAKKIVFWDNVIIGPGERGSALFYDVSNHRTLVRSGWSGNTAGMHPFGVGPWRAPGANANVFARESHIDVMAAKAGLDPVEFRMRNLTDARMRRVIEAAAKRFGWSPKPAPSGRGFGVACGSDAGTYVATMAEVKVDKGTGKVQVVRVVCAQDMGIVVNPEGAAQQMEGCITMGLGYTLAEEVRFKDGVVLDTNFGTYELPRFSAVPRIDTVILDSPDLAPQGGGEPAIITTGAVVANAVFDAVGARGVRLPMTPARVQGAMKG
;
A
#
# COMPACT_ATOMS: atom_id res chain seq x y z
N MET A 1 5.82 14.70 -21.01
CA MET A 1 7.08 15.32 -21.55
C MET A 1 7.24 15.02 -23.03
N GLN A 2 7.26 13.75 -23.47
CA GLN A 2 7.44 13.31 -24.87
C GLN A 2 6.56 14.04 -25.89
N GLY A 3 5.27 14.32 -25.58
CA GLY A 3 4.41 15.07 -26.47
C GLY A 3 4.86 16.53 -26.71
N ILE A 4 5.44 17.17 -25.71
CA ILE A 4 6.00 18.52 -25.83
C ILE A 4 7.26 18.49 -26.71
N GLU A 5 8.14 17.50 -26.50
CA GLU A 5 9.34 17.32 -27.34
C GLU A 5 8.97 17.05 -28.80
N ALA A 6 8.01 16.14 -29.04
CA ALA A 6 7.53 15.83 -30.38
C ALA A 6 6.97 17.08 -31.09
N ALA A 7 6.16 17.88 -30.39
CA ALA A 7 5.61 19.11 -30.93
C ALA A 7 6.70 20.14 -31.29
N ARG A 8 7.66 20.37 -30.39
CA ARG A 8 8.78 21.30 -30.62
C ARG A 8 9.66 20.87 -31.81
N LEU A 9 9.97 19.58 -31.89
CA LEU A 9 10.75 19.03 -32.99
C LEU A 9 9.98 19.08 -34.31
N ALA A 10 8.67 18.81 -34.31
CA ALA A 10 7.83 18.94 -35.51
C ALA A 10 7.77 20.39 -35.99
N MET A 11 7.64 21.35 -35.09
CA MET A 11 7.70 22.79 -35.45
C MET A 11 9.04 23.18 -36.01
N ALA A 12 10.16 22.72 -35.45
CA ALA A 12 11.50 23.06 -35.88
C ALA A 12 11.86 22.44 -37.25
N THR A 13 11.32 21.25 -37.54
CA THR A 13 11.64 20.52 -38.79
C THR A 13 10.63 20.72 -39.92
N GLY A 14 9.43 21.23 -39.58
CA GLY A 14 8.29 21.31 -40.51
C GLY A 14 7.77 19.93 -40.97
N LYS A 15 8.05 18.85 -40.19
CA LYS A 15 7.71 17.46 -40.53
C LYS A 15 7.03 16.76 -39.37
N PRO A 16 6.23 15.71 -39.61
CA PRO A 16 5.75 14.84 -38.55
C PRO A 16 6.93 14.21 -37.80
N VAL A 17 6.89 14.26 -36.47
CA VAL A 17 7.95 13.72 -35.61
C VAL A 17 7.34 12.77 -34.60
N ARG A 18 7.95 11.61 -34.40
CA ARG A 18 7.71 10.65 -33.35
C ARG A 18 8.89 10.65 -32.38
N VAL A 19 8.61 10.88 -31.09
CA VAL A 19 9.59 10.75 -30.01
C VAL A 19 9.33 9.46 -29.26
N VAL A 20 10.34 8.65 -29.09
CA VAL A 20 10.32 7.42 -28.30
C VAL A 20 11.52 7.45 -27.37
N TRP A 21 11.25 7.44 -26.08
CA TRP A 21 12.28 7.31 -25.07
C TRP A 21 12.74 5.86 -24.96
N GLY A 22 14.04 5.65 -24.77
CA GLY A 22 14.58 4.40 -24.29
C GLY A 22 14.36 4.25 -22.78
N ARG A 23 14.77 3.14 -22.23
CA ARG A 23 14.54 2.87 -20.80
C ARG A 23 15.35 3.81 -19.88
N GLU A 24 16.55 4.21 -20.28
CA GLU A 24 17.38 5.13 -19.52
C GLU A 24 16.76 6.52 -19.42
N GLU A 25 16.19 7.02 -20.52
CA GLU A 25 15.47 8.30 -20.53
C GLU A 25 14.22 8.24 -19.64
N GLU A 26 13.46 7.13 -19.66
CA GLU A 26 12.29 6.98 -18.79
C GLU A 26 12.68 6.99 -17.32
N PHE A 27 13.72 6.26 -16.91
CA PHE A 27 14.18 6.25 -15.52
C PHE A 27 14.72 7.59 -15.04
N PHE A 28 15.18 8.46 -15.92
CA PHE A 28 15.75 9.75 -15.56
C PHE A 28 14.76 10.91 -15.69
N PHE A 29 13.96 10.95 -16.76
CA PHE A 29 13.13 12.10 -17.10
C PHE A 29 11.66 11.95 -16.70
N ASP A 30 11.19 10.75 -16.39
CA ASP A 30 9.81 10.55 -15.96
C ASP A 30 9.61 10.97 -14.50
N THR A 31 8.38 10.94 -14.03
CA THR A 31 8.02 11.28 -12.67
C THR A 31 8.12 10.07 -11.75
N PHE A 32 8.39 10.33 -10.48
CA PHE A 32 8.54 9.31 -9.45
C PHE A 32 7.34 9.30 -8.50
N ASP A 33 6.94 8.12 -8.02
CA ASP A 33 6.03 8.05 -6.88
C ASP A 33 6.72 8.71 -5.67
N PRO A 34 6.08 9.69 -5.00
CA PRO A 34 6.75 10.50 -4.00
C PRO A 34 7.21 9.68 -2.80
N ALA A 35 8.43 9.93 -2.35
CA ALA A 35 8.86 9.47 -1.04
C ALA A 35 7.97 10.07 0.05
N ALA A 36 7.65 9.28 1.07
CA ALA A 36 6.71 9.65 2.11
C ALA A 36 7.30 9.49 3.51
N VAL A 37 7.00 10.42 4.41
CA VAL A 37 7.32 10.32 5.83
C VAL A 37 6.05 10.55 6.65
N PHE A 38 5.81 9.65 7.60
CA PHE A 38 4.66 9.71 8.49
C PHE A 38 5.12 9.81 9.95
N LYS A 39 4.46 10.68 10.70
CA LYS A 39 4.65 10.78 12.15
C LYS A 39 3.31 10.58 12.81
N ILE A 40 3.08 9.39 13.37
CA ILE A 40 1.81 9.02 14.00
C ILE A 40 2.00 8.88 15.49
N ARG A 41 1.10 9.52 16.27
CA ARG A 41 0.93 9.32 17.70
C ARG A 41 -0.52 8.96 17.97
N ALA A 42 -0.74 7.93 18.78
CA ALA A 42 -2.07 7.47 19.12
C ALA A 42 -2.14 7.02 20.57
N GLY A 43 -3.33 7.02 21.15
CA GLY A 43 -3.58 6.62 22.52
C GLY A 43 -4.80 5.73 22.65
N LEU A 44 -4.73 4.77 23.61
CA LEU A 44 -5.83 3.88 23.99
C LEU A 44 -6.38 4.28 25.34
N ASP A 45 -7.69 4.08 25.55
CA ASP A 45 -8.32 4.07 26.87
C ASP A 45 -8.23 2.69 27.54
N ALA A 46 -8.75 2.60 28.75
CA ALA A 46 -8.82 1.36 29.51
C ALA A 46 -9.71 0.29 28.85
N ALA A 47 -10.67 0.69 28.02
CA ALA A 47 -11.51 -0.19 27.23
C ALA A 47 -10.85 -0.65 25.92
N LYS A 48 -9.58 -0.29 25.70
CA LYS A 48 -8.78 -0.62 24.51
C LYS A 48 -9.33 0.00 23.22
N LYS A 49 -10.05 1.13 23.34
CA LYS A 49 -10.48 1.96 22.21
C LYS A 49 -9.46 3.04 21.93
N ILE A 50 -9.34 3.41 20.65
CA ILE A 50 -8.50 4.53 20.23
C ILE A 50 -9.22 5.83 20.61
N VAL A 51 -8.63 6.65 21.45
CA VAL A 51 -9.21 7.93 21.90
C VAL A 51 -8.45 9.16 21.40
N PHE A 52 -7.28 8.93 20.84
CA PHE A 52 -6.42 10.00 20.32
C PHE A 52 -5.64 9.50 19.10
N TRP A 53 -5.60 10.34 18.07
CA TRP A 53 -4.84 10.10 16.85
C TRP A 53 -4.29 11.40 16.28
N ASP A 54 -2.98 11.52 16.15
CA ASP A 54 -2.29 12.65 15.53
C ASP A 54 -1.36 12.12 14.44
N ASN A 55 -1.64 12.50 13.18
CA ASN A 55 -0.88 12.04 12.02
C ASN A 55 -0.36 13.25 11.22
N VAL A 56 0.95 13.31 11.05
CA VAL A 56 1.61 14.27 10.16
C VAL A 56 2.15 13.50 8.96
N ILE A 57 1.68 13.89 7.77
CA ILE A 57 1.97 13.26 6.49
C ILE A 57 2.81 14.22 5.65
N ILE A 58 3.94 13.75 5.15
CA ILE A 58 4.86 14.54 4.32
C ILE A 58 5.13 13.75 3.04
N GLY A 59 4.81 14.32 1.89
CA GLY A 59 5.12 13.79 0.56
C GLY A 59 3.93 13.30 -0.25
N PRO A 60 3.14 12.29 0.19
CA PRO A 60 2.22 11.59 -0.71
C PRO A 60 0.90 12.33 -0.97
N GLY A 61 0.61 13.40 -0.25
CA GLY A 61 -0.67 14.11 -0.36
C GLY A 61 -1.78 13.49 0.49
N GLU A 62 -3.02 13.97 0.28
CA GLU A 62 -4.16 13.67 1.16
C GLU A 62 -4.95 12.41 0.78
N ARG A 63 -4.88 11.92 -0.47
CA ARG A 63 -5.67 10.76 -0.91
C ARG A 63 -5.38 9.54 -0.04
N GLY A 64 -6.43 8.97 0.56
CA GLY A 64 -6.33 7.84 1.49
C GLY A 64 -5.88 8.19 2.91
N SER A 65 -5.68 9.49 3.24
CA SER A 65 -5.23 9.94 4.56
C SER A 65 -6.34 10.01 5.61
N ALA A 66 -7.61 10.08 5.17
CA ALA A 66 -8.76 10.20 6.07
C ALA A 66 -8.80 9.05 7.08
N LEU A 67 -8.99 9.40 8.35
CA LEU A 67 -9.19 8.42 9.41
C LEU A 67 -10.68 8.02 9.42
N PHE A 68 -10.95 6.75 9.17
CA PHE A 68 -12.31 6.19 9.19
C PHE A 68 -12.60 5.37 10.46
N TYR A 69 -11.63 5.26 11.36
CA TYR A 69 -11.83 4.69 12.68
C TYR A 69 -12.56 5.69 13.58
N ASP A 70 -13.40 5.16 14.50
CA ASP A 70 -14.14 5.95 15.47
C ASP A 70 -13.21 6.47 16.57
N VAL A 71 -12.64 7.64 16.33
CA VAL A 71 -11.69 8.31 17.24
C VAL A 71 -12.15 9.74 17.49
N SER A 72 -12.54 10.04 18.74
CA SER A 72 -13.12 11.34 19.12
C SER A 72 -12.14 12.51 18.98
N ASN A 73 -10.86 12.28 19.24
CA ASN A 73 -9.82 13.32 19.14
C ASN A 73 -8.79 12.93 18.09
N HIS A 74 -8.97 13.44 16.87
CA HIS A 74 -8.04 13.14 15.80
C HIS A 74 -7.62 14.40 15.01
N ARG A 75 -6.40 14.36 14.52
CA ARG A 75 -5.86 15.33 13.59
C ARG A 75 -5.06 14.63 12.51
N THR A 76 -5.27 15.01 11.26
CA THR A 76 -4.41 14.65 10.13
C THR A 76 -3.90 15.94 9.49
N LEU A 77 -2.58 16.12 9.47
CA LEU A 77 -1.91 17.26 8.86
C LEU A 77 -1.12 16.78 7.64
N VAL A 78 -1.54 17.18 6.46
CA VAL A 78 -0.88 16.84 5.20
C VAL A 78 0.01 17.98 4.74
N ARG A 79 1.25 17.66 4.40
CA ARG A 79 2.25 18.58 3.84
C ARG A 79 2.76 18.05 2.54
N SER A 80 2.61 18.83 1.46
CA SER A 80 2.95 18.45 0.09
C SER A 80 2.06 17.34 -0.49
N GLY A 81 2.17 17.09 -1.79
CA GLY A 81 1.38 16.09 -2.51
C GLY A 81 2.09 15.57 -3.74
N TRP A 82 1.57 14.49 -4.29
CA TRP A 82 2.07 13.83 -5.50
C TRP A 82 1.86 14.65 -6.79
N SER A 83 0.94 15.60 -6.80
CA SER A 83 0.58 16.42 -7.96
C SER A 83 1.33 17.74 -8.04
N GLY A 84 2.22 18.02 -7.12
CA GLY A 84 2.94 19.29 -7.07
C GLY A 84 4.34 19.15 -6.51
N ASN A 85 5.31 19.71 -7.25
CA ASN A 85 6.66 19.87 -6.74
C ASN A 85 6.72 21.02 -5.73
N THR A 86 6.59 20.69 -4.46
CA THR A 86 6.98 21.62 -3.41
C THR A 86 8.51 21.61 -3.35
N ALA A 87 9.11 22.75 -3.62
CA ALA A 87 10.58 22.89 -3.65
C ALA A 87 11.21 22.32 -2.36
N GLY A 88 12.22 21.50 -2.51
CA GLY A 88 12.95 20.87 -1.40
C GLY A 88 12.27 19.67 -0.74
N MET A 89 11.09 19.26 -1.18
CA MET A 89 10.38 18.11 -0.61
C MET A 89 10.76 16.77 -1.28
N HIS A 90 11.12 16.81 -2.55
CA HIS A 90 11.57 15.63 -3.28
C HIS A 90 12.66 16.02 -4.29
N PRO A 91 13.74 15.25 -4.44
CA PRO A 91 14.85 15.60 -5.33
C PRO A 91 14.50 15.52 -6.83
N PHE A 92 13.48 14.74 -7.18
CA PHE A 92 13.03 14.54 -8.56
C PHE A 92 11.57 14.98 -8.73
N GLY A 93 11.13 15.14 -9.98
CA GLY A 93 9.73 15.36 -10.31
C GLY A 93 8.84 14.23 -9.81
N VAL A 94 7.77 14.54 -9.10
CA VAL A 94 6.82 13.55 -8.61
C VAL A 94 5.59 13.48 -9.50
N GLY A 95 4.99 12.29 -9.60
CA GLY A 95 3.79 12.05 -10.38
C GLY A 95 2.96 10.91 -9.83
N PRO A 96 1.79 10.68 -10.45
CA PRO A 96 0.89 9.64 -10.00
C PRO A 96 1.43 8.24 -10.36
N TRP A 97 1.36 7.34 -9.40
CA TRP A 97 1.42 5.90 -9.59
C TRP A 97 0.09 5.31 -9.11
N ARG A 98 -0.25 4.06 -9.40
CA ARG A 98 -1.56 3.46 -9.10
C ARG A 98 -2.02 3.73 -7.67
N ALA A 99 -3.22 4.32 -7.47
CA ALA A 99 -3.74 4.86 -6.22
C ALA A 99 -2.83 5.94 -5.59
N PRO A 100 -2.57 7.06 -6.30
CA PRO A 100 -1.56 8.05 -5.94
C PRO A 100 -1.68 8.53 -4.49
N GLY A 101 -0.63 8.30 -3.70
CA GLY A 101 -0.58 8.66 -2.28
C GLY A 101 -1.39 7.78 -1.34
N ALA A 102 -2.48 7.15 -1.80
CA ALA A 102 -3.33 6.31 -0.95
C ALA A 102 -2.61 5.06 -0.46
N ASN A 103 -1.77 4.45 -1.31
CA ASN A 103 -0.92 3.31 -0.94
C ASN A 103 -0.02 3.63 0.26
N ALA A 104 0.67 4.77 0.24
CA ALA A 104 1.56 5.19 1.32
C ALA A 104 0.79 5.57 2.60
N ASN A 105 -0.33 6.32 2.46
CA ASN A 105 -1.16 6.73 3.59
C ASN A 105 -1.79 5.54 4.31
N VAL A 106 -2.30 4.56 3.57
CA VAL A 106 -2.90 3.34 4.14
C VAL A 106 -1.82 2.45 4.76
N PHE A 107 -0.63 2.35 4.14
CA PHE A 107 0.49 1.63 4.75
C PHE A 107 0.80 2.16 6.14
N ALA A 108 0.98 3.46 6.28
CA ALA A 108 1.31 4.07 7.57
C ALA A 108 0.18 3.88 8.60
N ARG A 109 -1.07 4.17 8.21
CA ARG A 109 -2.22 4.05 9.10
C ARG A 109 -2.42 2.61 9.57
N GLU A 110 -2.52 1.67 8.65
CA GLU A 110 -2.86 0.28 8.97
C GLU A 110 -1.72 -0.46 9.70
N SER A 111 -0.46 -0.10 9.43
CA SER A 111 0.66 -0.59 10.22
C SER A 111 0.62 -0.05 11.66
N HIS A 112 0.24 1.22 11.85
CA HIS A 112 0.11 1.80 13.19
C HIS A 112 -1.10 1.25 13.95
N ILE A 113 -2.23 1.00 13.28
CA ILE A 113 -3.40 0.32 13.86
C ILE A 113 -3.02 -1.07 14.38
N ASP A 114 -2.17 -1.78 13.66
CA ASP A 114 -1.68 -3.09 14.09
C ASP A 114 -0.74 -3.00 15.33
N VAL A 115 0.09 -1.94 15.41
CA VAL A 115 0.85 -1.62 16.63
C VAL A 115 -0.09 -1.40 17.82
N MET A 116 -1.19 -0.67 17.61
CA MET A 116 -2.18 -0.41 18.64
C MET A 116 -2.90 -1.70 19.08
N ALA A 117 -3.24 -2.59 18.13
CA ALA A 117 -3.82 -3.90 18.42
C ALA A 117 -2.88 -4.75 19.32
N ALA A 118 -1.60 -4.81 18.96
CA ALA A 118 -0.59 -5.51 19.77
C ALA A 118 -0.45 -4.91 21.18
N LYS A 119 -0.41 -3.58 21.29
CA LYS A 119 -0.39 -2.89 22.61
C LYS A 119 -1.66 -3.13 23.44
N ALA A 120 -2.81 -3.27 22.79
CA ALA A 120 -4.06 -3.62 23.43
C ALA A 120 -4.13 -5.10 23.85
N GLY A 121 -3.23 -5.95 23.35
CA GLY A 121 -3.29 -7.41 23.53
C GLY A 121 -4.53 -8.01 22.89
N LEU A 122 -4.96 -7.47 21.74
CA LEU A 122 -6.14 -7.92 21.00
C LEU A 122 -5.73 -8.47 19.63
N ASP A 123 -6.54 -9.42 19.14
CA ASP A 123 -6.47 -9.85 17.74
C ASP A 123 -6.62 -8.64 16.81
N PRO A 124 -5.81 -8.51 15.75
CA PRO A 124 -5.83 -7.33 14.90
C PRO A 124 -7.14 -7.15 14.11
N VAL A 125 -7.89 -8.20 13.83
CA VAL A 125 -9.24 -8.10 13.24
C VAL A 125 -10.22 -7.62 14.31
N GLU A 126 -10.22 -8.24 15.50
CA GLU A 126 -11.06 -7.82 16.63
C GLU A 126 -10.82 -6.35 16.97
N PHE A 127 -9.57 -5.92 17.05
CA PHE A 127 -9.21 -4.53 17.35
C PHE A 127 -9.79 -3.54 16.32
N ARG A 128 -9.71 -3.87 15.02
CA ARG A 128 -10.34 -3.07 13.96
C ARG A 128 -11.84 -3.02 14.11
N MET A 129 -12.48 -4.16 14.29
CA MET A 129 -13.94 -4.26 14.45
C MET A 129 -14.46 -3.48 15.66
N ARG A 130 -13.67 -3.42 16.73
CA ARG A 130 -14.00 -2.66 17.96
C ARG A 130 -13.94 -1.14 17.74
N ASN A 131 -13.09 -0.67 16.84
CA ASN A 131 -12.84 0.74 16.56
C ASN A 131 -13.50 1.24 15.26
N LEU A 132 -14.36 0.44 14.62
CA LEU A 132 -15.07 0.77 13.39
C LEU A 132 -16.57 0.84 13.61
N THR A 133 -17.19 1.93 13.13
CA THR A 133 -18.64 2.09 13.07
C THR A 133 -19.19 1.94 11.65
N ASP A 134 -18.36 2.18 10.62
CA ASP A 134 -18.73 2.07 9.21
C ASP A 134 -19.09 0.63 8.83
N ALA A 135 -20.36 0.41 8.46
CA ALA A 135 -20.88 -0.93 8.15
C ALA A 135 -20.26 -1.54 6.88
N ARG A 136 -19.90 -0.72 5.87
CA ARG A 136 -19.27 -1.22 4.65
C ARG A 136 -17.84 -1.68 4.92
N MET A 137 -17.08 -0.92 5.72
CA MET A 137 -15.72 -1.32 6.12
C MET A 137 -15.75 -2.62 6.94
N ARG A 138 -16.69 -2.74 7.87
CA ARG A 138 -16.87 -3.97 8.65
C ARG A 138 -17.16 -5.16 7.75
N ARG A 139 -18.08 -5.01 6.78
CA ARG A 139 -18.48 -6.03 5.83
C ARG A 139 -17.32 -6.58 4.98
N VAL A 140 -16.44 -5.70 4.47
CA VAL A 140 -15.28 -6.16 3.69
C VAL A 140 -14.24 -6.88 4.57
N ILE A 141 -14.05 -6.45 5.82
CA ILE A 141 -13.16 -7.14 6.76
C ILE A 141 -13.72 -8.54 7.10
N GLU A 142 -15.00 -8.65 7.39
CA GLU A 142 -15.67 -9.92 7.69
C GLU A 142 -15.62 -10.90 6.51
N ALA A 143 -15.83 -10.40 5.28
CA ALA A 143 -15.76 -11.20 4.07
C ALA A 143 -14.34 -11.71 3.80
N ALA A 144 -13.33 -10.85 3.97
CA ALA A 144 -11.92 -11.24 3.85
C ALA A 144 -11.56 -12.28 4.91
N ALA A 145 -11.95 -12.05 6.17
CA ALA A 145 -11.66 -12.97 7.29
C ALA A 145 -12.29 -14.34 7.08
N LYS A 146 -13.55 -14.39 6.66
CA LYS A 146 -14.25 -15.63 6.34
C LYS A 146 -13.57 -16.40 5.21
N ARG A 147 -13.23 -15.74 4.11
CA ARG A 147 -12.57 -16.36 2.95
C ARG A 147 -11.15 -16.82 3.26
N PHE A 148 -10.42 -16.05 4.07
CA PHE A 148 -9.07 -16.39 4.51
C PHE A 148 -9.07 -17.56 5.49
N GLY A 149 -10.12 -17.72 6.29
CA GLY A 149 -10.18 -18.61 7.43
C GLY A 149 -9.37 -18.04 8.59
N TRP A 150 -9.56 -16.72 8.87
CA TRP A 150 -8.83 -16.02 9.91
C TRP A 150 -8.98 -16.71 11.26
N SER A 151 -7.88 -17.11 11.82
CA SER A 151 -7.83 -17.72 13.17
C SER A 151 -6.50 -17.29 13.79
N PRO A 152 -6.51 -16.55 14.89
CA PRO A 152 -5.30 -16.18 15.60
C PRO A 152 -4.48 -17.42 15.96
N LYS A 153 -3.19 -17.41 15.66
CA LYS A 153 -2.27 -18.49 16.01
C LYS A 153 -1.15 -17.94 16.88
N PRO A 154 -0.62 -18.75 17.82
CA PRO A 154 0.54 -18.33 18.58
C PRO A 154 1.72 -18.03 17.64
N ALA A 155 2.24 -16.83 17.71
CA ALA A 155 3.43 -16.39 17.00
C ALA A 155 4.65 -16.36 17.96
N PRO A 156 5.87 -16.23 17.48
CA PRO A 156 6.32 -16.21 16.09
C PRO A 156 6.83 -17.57 15.61
N SER A 157 6.29 -18.06 14.49
CA SER A 157 6.66 -19.37 13.92
C SER A 157 7.49 -19.29 12.62
N GLY A 158 7.81 -18.07 12.16
CA GLY A 158 8.34 -17.84 10.81
C GLY A 158 7.24 -17.80 9.75
N ARG A 159 6.00 -18.12 10.12
CA ARG A 159 4.77 -17.88 9.32
C ARG A 159 3.93 -16.87 10.06
N GLY A 160 3.37 -15.91 9.36
CA GLY A 160 2.54 -14.88 9.96
C GLY A 160 1.36 -14.48 9.09
N PHE A 161 0.34 -13.96 9.75
CA PHE A 161 -0.88 -13.46 9.15
C PHE A 161 -1.00 -11.96 9.40
N GLY A 162 -1.41 -11.24 8.37
CA GLY A 162 -1.67 -9.80 8.46
C GLY A 162 -3.04 -9.44 7.95
N VAL A 163 -3.54 -8.32 8.43
CA VAL A 163 -4.78 -7.69 7.96
C VAL A 163 -4.55 -6.20 7.76
N ALA A 164 -5.16 -5.64 6.71
CA ALA A 164 -5.24 -4.22 6.47
C ALA A 164 -6.55 -3.89 5.77
N CYS A 165 -7.07 -2.67 5.96
CA CYS A 165 -8.28 -2.21 5.30
C CYS A 165 -8.15 -0.74 4.90
N GLY A 166 -9.01 -0.30 3.98
CA GLY A 166 -9.01 1.07 3.50
C GLY A 166 -10.15 1.38 2.55
N SER A 167 -10.23 2.62 2.14
CA SER A 167 -11.15 3.06 1.10
C SER A 167 -10.42 3.99 0.13
N ASP A 168 -10.75 3.85 -1.14
CA ASP A 168 -10.24 4.69 -2.21
C ASP A 168 -11.23 4.72 -3.37
N ALA A 169 -11.38 5.88 -4.05
CA ALA A 169 -12.31 6.07 -5.16
C ALA A 169 -13.76 5.59 -4.87
N GLY A 170 -14.24 5.75 -3.63
CA GLY A 170 -15.57 5.33 -3.19
C GLY A 170 -15.71 3.83 -2.88
N THR A 171 -14.68 3.05 -3.11
CA THR A 171 -14.62 1.60 -2.88
C THR A 171 -13.98 1.28 -1.55
N TYR A 172 -14.51 0.29 -0.86
CA TYR A 172 -13.99 -0.24 0.40
C TYR A 172 -13.24 -1.54 0.13
N VAL A 173 -12.10 -1.72 0.80
CA VAL A 173 -11.25 -2.89 0.61
C VAL A 173 -10.69 -3.39 1.94
N ALA A 174 -10.63 -4.71 2.10
CA ALA A 174 -9.89 -5.35 3.17
C ALA A 174 -9.07 -6.51 2.60
N THR A 175 -7.83 -6.63 3.07
CA THR A 175 -6.89 -7.63 2.59
C THR A 175 -6.30 -8.39 3.77
N MET A 176 -6.17 -9.69 3.60
CA MET A 176 -5.46 -10.58 4.51
C MET A 176 -4.36 -11.31 3.77
N ALA A 177 -3.22 -11.48 4.40
CA ALA A 177 -2.08 -12.16 3.80
C ALA A 177 -1.45 -13.17 4.76
N GLU A 178 -0.92 -14.25 4.19
CA GLU A 178 -0.02 -15.19 4.83
C GLU A 178 1.37 -15.02 4.26
N VAL A 179 2.36 -14.89 5.13
CA VAL A 179 3.77 -14.82 4.75
C VAL A 179 4.60 -15.92 5.41
N LYS A 180 5.72 -16.27 4.78
CA LYS A 180 6.85 -16.99 5.38
C LYS A 180 8.04 -16.06 5.39
N VAL A 181 8.73 -15.99 6.52
CA VAL A 181 9.95 -15.21 6.66
C VAL A 181 11.12 -16.15 6.97
N ASP A 182 12.14 -16.12 6.14
CA ASP A 182 13.41 -16.78 6.42
C ASP A 182 14.19 -15.92 7.41
N LYS A 183 14.31 -16.40 8.66
CA LYS A 183 14.99 -15.66 9.73
C LYS A 183 16.48 -15.48 9.49
N GLY A 184 17.12 -16.38 8.73
CA GLY A 184 18.55 -16.31 8.42
C GLY A 184 18.86 -15.25 7.36
N THR A 185 18.01 -15.09 6.37
CA THR A 185 18.21 -14.16 5.23
C THR A 185 17.37 -12.92 5.28
N GLY A 186 16.28 -12.90 6.08
CA GLY A 186 15.27 -11.84 6.07
C GLY A 186 14.33 -11.87 4.85
N LYS A 187 14.43 -12.90 4.00
CA LYS A 187 13.59 -13.02 2.82
C LYS A 187 12.13 -13.27 3.20
N VAL A 188 11.24 -12.46 2.66
CA VAL A 188 9.79 -12.59 2.82
C VAL A 188 9.22 -13.27 1.57
N GLN A 189 8.44 -14.32 1.79
CA GLN A 189 7.60 -14.96 0.77
C GLN A 189 6.15 -14.76 1.14
N VAL A 190 5.39 -14.07 0.29
CA VAL A 190 3.94 -14.01 0.42
C VAL A 190 3.38 -15.32 -0.16
N VAL A 191 2.61 -16.03 0.65
CA VAL A 191 2.11 -17.38 0.31
C VAL A 191 0.70 -17.30 -0.25
N ARG A 192 -0.13 -16.50 0.41
CA ARG A 192 -1.54 -16.32 0.05
C ARG A 192 -2.00 -14.92 0.38
N VAL A 193 -2.84 -14.37 -0.49
CA VAL A 193 -3.55 -13.10 -0.26
C VAL A 193 -5.04 -13.33 -0.50
N VAL A 194 -5.86 -12.83 0.38
CA VAL A 194 -7.31 -12.71 0.19
C VAL A 194 -7.66 -11.24 0.21
N CYS A 195 -8.31 -10.75 -0.83
CA CYS A 195 -8.75 -9.36 -0.95
C CYS A 195 -10.27 -9.32 -1.14
N ALA A 196 -10.97 -8.65 -0.25
CA ALA A 196 -12.41 -8.38 -0.36
C ALA A 196 -12.64 -6.91 -0.71
N GLN A 197 -13.53 -6.65 -1.67
CA GLN A 197 -13.80 -5.31 -2.19
C GLN A 197 -15.31 -5.08 -2.37
N ASP A 198 -15.79 -3.92 -1.91
CA ASP A 198 -17.14 -3.40 -2.13
C ASP A 198 -17.06 -2.12 -2.97
N MET A 199 -17.40 -2.23 -4.24
CA MET A 199 -17.35 -1.15 -5.23
C MET A 199 -18.75 -0.71 -5.73
N GLY A 200 -19.81 -1.01 -4.95
CA GLY A 200 -21.18 -0.82 -5.39
C GLY A 200 -21.55 -1.84 -6.47
N ILE A 201 -22.38 -1.40 -7.44
CA ILE A 201 -22.73 -2.25 -8.61
C ILE A 201 -21.47 -2.62 -9.39
N VAL A 202 -21.31 -3.90 -9.65
CA VAL A 202 -20.16 -4.44 -10.39
C VAL A 202 -20.59 -4.75 -11.82
N VAL A 203 -20.18 -3.88 -12.74
CA VAL A 203 -20.57 -4.01 -14.17
C VAL A 203 -19.91 -5.20 -14.85
N ASN A 204 -18.63 -5.46 -14.53
CA ASN A 204 -17.84 -6.57 -15.07
C ASN A 204 -17.10 -7.28 -13.93
N PRO A 205 -17.67 -8.34 -13.32
CA PRO A 205 -17.05 -9.04 -12.20
C PRO A 205 -15.69 -9.67 -12.52
N GLU A 206 -15.52 -10.25 -13.73
CA GLU A 206 -14.25 -10.83 -14.15
C GLU A 206 -13.16 -9.76 -14.30
N GLY A 207 -13.47 -8.67 -14.98
CA GLY A 207 -12.56 -7.53 -15.10
C GLY A 207 -12.22 -6.92 -13.74
N ALA A 208 -13.18 -6.83 -12.82
CA ALA A 208 -12.94 -6.36 -11.45
C ALA A 208 -11.98 -7.29 -10.69
N ALA A 209 -12.17 -8.61 -10.78
CA ALA A 209 -11.27 -9.58 -10.16
C ALA A 209 -9.85 -9.46 -10.71
N GLN A 210 -9.69 -9.35 -12.03
CA GLN A 210 -8.38 -9.15 -12.68
C GLN A 210 -7.70 -7.85 -12.22
N GLN A 211 -8.47 -6.76 -12.04
CA GLN A 211 -7.93 -5.51 -11.49
C GLN A 211 -7.44 -5.68 -10.04
N MET A 212 -8.16 -6.43 -9.21
CA MET A 212 -7.74 -6.72 -7.84
C MET A 212 -6.46 -7.57 -7.81
N GLU A 213 -6.36 -8.59 -8.65
CA GLU A 213 -5.15 -9.43 -8.78
C GLU A 213 -3.94 -8.61 -9.25
N GLY A 214 -4.14 -7.75 -10.26
CA GLY A 214 -3.12 -6.84 -10.76
C GLY A 214 -2.68 -5.82 -9.70
N CYS A 215 -3.60 -5.29 -8.91
CA CYS A 215 -3.31 -4.42 -7.77
C CYS A 215 -2.40 -5.09 -6.74
N ILE A 216 -2.74 -6.32 -6.36
CA ILE A 216 -1.95 -7.07 -5.38
C ILE A 216 -0.56 -7.37 -5.93
N THR A 217 -0.46 -7.83 -7.17
CA THR A 217 0.82 -8.14 -7.82
C THR A 217 1.74 -6.92 -7.90
N MET A 218 1.22 -5.76 -8.35
CA MET A 218 1.96 -4.50 -8.35
C MET A 218 2.33 -4.05 -6.93
N GLY A 219 1.38 -4.17 -6.00
CA GLY A 219 1.58 -3.81 -4.60
C GLY A 219 2.70 -4.60 -3.92
N LEU A 220 2.88 -5.87 -4.27
CA LEU A 220 3.99 -6.67 -3.77
C LEU A 220 5.35 -6.14 -4.27
N GLY A 221 5.40 -5.52 -5.44
CA GLY A 221 6.59 -4.90 -5.98
C GLY A 221 7.12 -3.79 -5.07
N TYR A 222 6.35 -2.73 -4.86
CA TYR A 222 6.78 -1.61 -3.99
C TYR A 222 6.93 -2.03 -2.52
N THR A 223 6.23 -3.10 -2.11
CA THR A 223 6.32 -3.60 -0.74
C THR A 223 7.64 -4.32 -0.46
N LEU A 224 8.18 -5.07 -1.42
CA LEU A 224 9.28 -6.01 -1.18
C LEU A 224 10.57 -5.68 -1.91
N ALA A 225 10.51 -5.00 -3.08
CA ALA A 225 11.68 -4.87 -3.95
C ALA A 225 11.86 -3.49 -4.60
N GLU A 226 10.78 -2.88 -5.11
CA GLU A 226 10.88 -1.71 -6.00
C GLU A 226 11.31 -0.45 -5.25
N GLU A 227 12.47 0.08 -5.60
CA GLU A 227 13.02 1.32 -5.07
C GLU A 227 13.97 1.93 -6.11
N VAL A 228 13.76 3.18 -6.46
CA VAL A 228 14.71 3.92 -7.28
C VAL A 228 15.82 4.47 -6.38
N ARG A 229 17.04 4.03 -6.62
CA ARG A 229 18.23 4.46 -5.88
C ARG A 229 18.91 5.62 -6.61
N PHE A 230 19.43 6.55 -5.85
CA PHE A 230 20.21 7.66 -6.39
C PHE A 230 21.32 8.07 -5.43
N LYS A 231 22.36 8.68 -5.97
CA LYS A 231 23.47 9.22 -5.20
C LYS A 231 24.01 10.46 -5.90
N ASP A 232 24.24 11.51 -5.13
CA ASP A 232 24.84 12.77 -5.60
C ASP A 232 24.11 13.35 -6.85
N GLY A 233 22.78 13.25 -6.89
CA GLY A 233 21.93 13.71 -8.00
C GLY A 233 21.86 12.78 -9.20
N VAL A 234 22.53 11.62 -9.15
CA VAL A 234 22.55 10.63 -10.25
C VAL A 234 21.64 9.44 -9.88
N VAL A 235 20.70 9.11 -10.77
CA VAL A 235 19.86 7.91 -10.68
C VAL A 235 20.75 6.68 -10.98
N LEU A 236 20.73 5.71 -10.06
CA LEU A 236 21.55 4.49 -10.19
C LEU A 236 20.78 3.36 -10.88
N ASP A 237 19.45 3.40 -10.83
CA ASP A 237 18.59 2.39 -11.45
C ASP A 237 18.09 2.94 -12.80
N THR A 238 18.73 2.52 -13.89
CA THR A 238 18.47 3.03 -15.24
C THR A 238 17.82 2.01 -16.16
N ASN A 239 17.57 0.79 -15.66
CA ASN A 239 16.91 -0.27 -16.40
C ASN A 239 16.40 -1.39 -15.46
N PHE A 240 15.64 -2.35 -16.01
CA PHE A 240 15.12 -3.49 -15.25
C PHE A 240 16.15 -4.54 -14.85
N GLY A 241 17.43 -4.35 -15.12
CA GLY A 241 18.52 -5.15 -14.56
C GLY A 241 18.91 -4.70 -13.15
N THR A 242 18.69 -3.42 -12.82
CA THR A 242 19.00 -2.81 -11.53
C THR A 242 17.74 -2.45 -10.72
N TYR A 243 16.65 -2.08 -11.40
CA TYR A 243 15.33 -1.89 -10.79
C TYR A 243 14.58 -3.23 -10.81
N GLU A 244 14.44 -3.84 -9.63
CA GLU A 244 13.86 -5.18 -9.51
C GLU A 244 12.33 -5.13 -9.49
N LEU A 245 11.71 -5.80 -10.46
CA LEU A 245 10.28 -6.10 -10.48
C LEU A 245 10.02 -7.49 -9.90
N PRO A 246 8.84 -7.72 -9.29
CA PRO A 246 8.42 -9.06 -8.90
C PRO A 246 8.45 -10.02 -10.09
N ARG A 247 9.05 -11.19 -9.90
CA ARG A 247 9.04 -12.23 -10.92
C ARG A 247 7.74 -13.04 -10.82
N PHE A 248 7.33 -13.63 -11.93
CA PHE A 248 6.11 -14.44 -11.99
C PHE A 248 6.10 -15.58 -10.93
N SER A 249 7.26 -16.13 -10.63
CA SER A 249 7.45 -17.15 -9.60
C SER A 249 7.24 -16.65 -8.15
N ALA A 250 7.17 -15.35 -7.93
CA ALA A 250 6.94 -14.74 -6.62
C ALA A 250 5.45 -14.41 -6.37
N VAL A 251 4.59 -14.56 -7.39
CA VAL A 251 3.15 -14.28 -7.27
C VAL A 251 2.53 -15.30 -6.31
N PRO A 252 1.85 -14.86 -5.24
CA PRO A 252 1.18 -15.74 -4.28
C PRO A 252 -0.11 -16.32 -4.88
N ARG A 253 -0.72 -17.24 -4.15
CA ARG A 253 -2.14 -17.53 -4.39
C ARG A 253 -2.96 -16.30 -4.02
N ILE A 254 -3.78 -15.80 -4.95
CA ILE A 254 -4.69 -14.67 -4.75
C ILE A 254 -6.13 -15.18 -4.82
N ASP A 255 -6.89 -14.90 -3.76
CA ASP A 255 -8.34 -15.14 -3.72
C ASP A 255 -9.04 -13.77 -3.65
N THR A 256 -9.86 -13.45 -4.63
CA THR A 256 -10.68 -12.22 -4.67
C THR A 256 -12.09 -12.48 -4.17
N VAL A 257 -12.65 -11.52 -3.42
CA VAL A 257 -14.04 -11.53 -2.95
C VAL A 257 -14.69 -10.20 -3.32
N ILE A 258 -15.59 -10.22 -4.26
CA ILE A 258 -16.36 -9.05 -4.67
C ILE A 258 -17.69 -9.08 -3.91
N LEU A 259 -17.98 -8.04 -3.14
CA LEU A 259 -19.22 -7.92 -2.41
C LEU A 259 -20.29 -7.30 -3.29
N ASP A 260 -21.45 -7.91 -3.30
CA ASP A 260 -22.62 -7.35 -3.99
C ASP A 260 -23.26 -6.21 -3.18
N SER A 261 -23.42 -5.07 -3.80
CA SER A 261 -24.03 -3.87 -3.23
C SER A 261 -24.90 -3.17 -4.30
N PRO A 262 -26.03 -3.82 -4.69
CA PRO A 262 -26.84 -3.38 -5.84
C PRO A 262 -27.51 -2.02 -5.65
N ASP A 263 -27.67 -1.57 -4.40
CA ASP A 263 -28.26 -0.27 -4.07
C ASP A 263 -27.28 0.91 -4.15
N LEU A 264 -26.00 0.62 -4.42
CA LEU A 264 -24.94 1.64 -4.50
C LEU A 264 -24.47 1.81 -5.94
N ALA A 265 -24.35 3.06 -6.38
CA ALA A 265 -23.78 3.37 -7.68
C ALA A 265 -22.38 2.73 -7.86
N PRO A 266 -21.98 2.38 -9.10
CA PRO A 266 -20.65 1.86 -9.37
C PRO A 266 -19.55 2.82 -8.88
N GLN A 267 -18.52 2.27 -8.27
CA GLN A 267 -17.35 3.01 -7.77
C GLN A 267 -16.07 2.53 -8.46
N GLY A 268 -14.94 3.21 -8.18
CA GLY A 268 -13.66 2.86 -8.78
C GLY A 268 -13.19 1.46 -8.37
N GLY A 269 -13.05 0.55 -9.31
CA GLY A 269 -12.62 -0.85 -9.06
C GLY A 269 -11.18 -1.15 -9.43
N GLY A 270 -10.48 -0.21 -10.12
CA GLY A 270 -9.16 -0.46 -10.71
C GLY A 270 -7.95 -0.21 -9.82
N GLU A 271 -8.11 0.54 -8.74
CA GLU A 271 -7.02 0.97 -7.87
C GLU A 271 -7.13 0.46 -6.41
N PRO A 272 -8.33 0.36 -5.80
CA PRO A 272 -8.43 0.24 -4.34
C PRO A 272 -7.71 -0.96 -3.73
N ALA A 273 -7.63 -2.08 -4.41
CA ALA A 273 -7.00 -3.28 -3.86
C ALA A 273 -5.48 -3.14 -3.62
N ILE A 274 -4.80 -2.16 -4.24
CA ILE A 274 -3.36 -1.97 -4.05
C ILE A 274 -3.03 -1.31 -2.71
N ILE A 275 -3.94 -0.44 -2.19
CA ILE A 275 -3.63 0.44 -1.05
C ILE A 275 -3.31 -0.31 0.25
N THR A 276 -3.82 -1.52 0.39
CA THR A 276 -3.64 -2.34 1.59
C THR A 276 -2.40 -3.22 1.57
N THR A 277 -1.76 -3.40 0.38
CA THR A 277 -0.72 -4.43 0.18
C THR A 277 0.50 -4.20 1.06
N GLY A 278 1.00 -2.97 1.16
CA GLY A 278 2.15 -2.65 2.02
C GLY A 278 1.91 -2.98 3.49
N ALA A 279 0.76 -2.56 4.01
CA ALA A 279 0.41 -2.77 5.41
C ALA A 279 0.15 -4.23 5.74
N VAL A 280 -0.61 -4.94 4.90
CA VAL A 280 -0.96 -6.34 5.19
C VAL A 280 0.27 -7.24 5.25
N VAL A 281 1.26 -7.00 4.36
CA VAL A 281 2.52 -7.74 4.39
C VAL A 281 3.37 -7.34 5.59
N ALA A 282 3.48 -6.04 5.93
CA ALA A 282 4.23 -5.58 7.10
C ALA A 282 3.66 -6.15 8.41
N ASN A 283 2.33 -6.20 8.53
CA ASN A 283 1.64 -6.76 9.69
C ASN A 283 1.86 -8.29 9.78
N ALA A 284 1.82 -8.99 8.63
CA ALA A 284 2.11 -10.42 8.59
C ALA A 284 3.58 -10.75 8.92
N VAL A 285 4.54 -9.91 8.51
CA VAL A 285 5.96 -10.04 8.90
C VAL A 285 6.14 -9.86 10.40
N PHE A 286 5.45 -8.88 10.99
CA PHE A 286 5.47 -8.70 12.44
C PHE A 286 4.93 -9.94 13.18
N ASP A 287 3.81 -10.49 12.74
CA ASP A 287 3.23 -11.71 13.32
C ASP A 287 4.19 -12.92 13.16
N ALA A 288 4.89 -13.02 12.02
CA ALA A 288 5.82 -14.12 11.74
C ALA A 288 7.07 -14.11 12.59
N VAL A 289 7.68 -12.94 12.83
CA VAL A 289 9.04 -12.83 13.39
C VAL A 289 9.23 -11.70 14.42
N GLY A 290 8.18 -10.96 14.75
CA GLY A 290 8.26 -9.83 15.69
C GLY A 290 8.91 -8.57 15.11
N ALA A 291 9.32 -8.57 13.85
CA ALA A 291 9.97 -7.44 13.20
C ALA A 291 8.93 -6.44 12.67
N ARG A 292 8.91 -5.22 13.21
CA ARG A 292 8.01 -4.19 12.73
C ARG A 292 8.59 -3.46 11.51
N GLY A 293 8.05 -3.74 10.33
CA GLY A 293 8.38 -3.04 9.10
C GLY A 293 7.82 -1.61 9.10
N VAL A 294 8.69 -0.62 9.22
CA VAL A 294 8.33 0.82 9.22
C VAL A 294 8.80 1.55 7.97
N ARG A 295 9.42 0.83 7.04
CA ARG A 295 9.95 1.38 5.79
C ARG A 295 9.75 0.39 4.64
N LEU A 296 9.26 0.90 3.52
CA LEU A 296 9.16 0.18 2.25
C LEU A 296 10.30 0.57 1.30
N PRO A 297 10.71 -0.32 0.40
CA PRO A 297 10.39 -1.74 0.39
C PRO A 297 11.00 -2.49 1.58
N MET A 298 10.36 -3.57 2.01
CA MET A 298 10.88 -4.47 3.05
C MET A 298 11.88 -5.46 2.44
N THR A 299 13.04 -4.94 2.02
CA THR A 299 14.11 -5.80 1.51
C THR A 299 14.61 -6.76 2.57
N PRO A 300 15.24 -7.89 2.20
CA PRO A 300 15.78 -8.85 3.15
C PRO A 300 16.69 -8.22 4.22
N ALA A 301 17.53 -7.26 3.83
CA ALA A 301 18.42 -6.55 4.75
C ALA A 301 17.63 -5.68 5.76
N ARG A 302 16.56 -5.02 5.33
CA ARG A 302 15.69 -4.21 6.20
C ARG A 302 14.92 -5.08 7.19
N VAL A 303 14.42 -6.24 6.74
CA VAL A 303 13.74 -7.21 7.61
C VAL A 303 14.71 -7.78 8.64
N GLN A 304 15.92 -8.16 8.23
CA GLN A 304 16.98 -8.61 9.17
C GLN A 304 17.34 -7.53 10.19
N GLY A 305 17.47 -6.28 9.75
CA GLY A 305 17.73 -5.15 10.65
C GLY A 305 16.63 -4.98 11.69
N ALA A 306 15.37 -5.08 11.27
CA ALA A 306 14.21 -4.97 12.16
C ALA A 306 14.03 -6.15 13.13
N MET A 307 14.59 -7.33 12.84
CA MET A 307 14.61 -8.48 13.78
C MET A 307 15.65 -8.33 14.89
N LYS A 308 16.65 -7.47 14.70
CA LYS A 308 17.77 -7.29 15.66
C LYS A 308 17.56 -6.13 16.62
N GLY A 309 16.64 -5.24 16.34
CA GLY A 309 16.28 -4.06 17.16
C GLY A 309 14.99 -4.26 17.90
#